data_469d82187a32d83fb35da0f20a640269
#
_entry.id   469d82187a32d83fb35da0f20a640269
#
_cell.length_a   1.000
_cell.length_b   1.000
_cell.length_c   1.000
_cell.angle_alpha   90.00
_cell.angle_beta   90.00
_cell.angle_gamma   90.00
#
_symmetry.space_group_name_H-M   'P 1'
#
loop_
_entity.id
_entity.type
_entity.pdbx_description
1 polymer ?
#
loop_
_entity_poly.entity_id
_entity_poly.type
_entity_poly.pdbx_seq_one_letter_code
_entity_poly.pdbx_strand_id
1 'polypeptide(L)'
;SSDLKIQELLVRDNRPVRQGDWLAVIENHADTDDAIYLDKALERSGSDVDSLDKALSKYKELSLGDMQAAYSGLLSALHACVNYREIDYYPQKMASIRKQIALYKAYYNETERQRKTLSEQFALTRRQYARDSLLYSRSVISSYEHETARASLLQSRYSLEGASASAENLRIQIGEQEQSLLDLTLERSEKEFTLRQELQTAREQLLNSMNEWRLRYCLIAPVGGVVTFTK
;
A
#
# COMPACT_ATOMS: atom_id res chain seq x y z
N SER A 1 27.48 -37.20 31.81
CA SER A 1 27.43 -36.01 32.68
C SER A 1 28.02 -34.87 31.85
N SER A 2 27.14 -34.08 31.24
CA SER A 2 27.57 -32.84 30.60
C SER A 2 27.83 -31.85 31.72
N ASP A 3 29.09 -31.51 31.96
CA ASP A 3 29.44 -30.40 32.85
C ASP A 3 28.98 -29.12 32.14
N LEU A 4 27.79 -28.67 32.45
CA LEU A 4 27.26 -27.39 31.96
C LEU A 4 28.07 -26.28 32.64
N LYS A 5 28.90 -25.58 31.87
CA LYS A 5 29.66 -24.43 32.36
C LYS A 5 28.79 -23.18 32.33
N ILE A 6 28.84 -22.41 33.42
CA ILE A 6 28.23 -21.10 33.45
C ILE A 6 29.14 -20.17 32.63
N GLN A 7 28.56 -19.55 31.60
CA GLN A 7 29.26 -18.55 30.78
C GLN A 7 29.29 -17.21 31.48
N GLU A 8 28.13 -16.82 32.05
CA GLU A 8 27.98 -15.54 32.70
C GLU A 8 27.06 -15.63 33.90
N LEU A 9 27.41 -14.96 35.01
CA LEU A 9 26.63 -14.85 36.23
C LEU A 9 26.09 -13.42 36.35
N LEU A 10 24.78 -13.27 36.20
CA LEU A 10 24.11 -11.96 36.14
C LEU A 10 23.71 -11.40 37.52
N VAL A 11 23.78 -12.23 38.56
CA VAL A 11 23.42 -11.86 39.94
C VAL A 11 24.61 -12.05 40.89
N ARG A 12 24.65 -11.28 41.97
CA ARG A 12 25.64 -11.40 43.03
C ARG A 12 25.05 -12.20 44.19
N ASP A 13 25.91 -12.77 45.01
CA ASP A 13 25.53 -13.46 46.23
C ASP A 13 24.75 -12.53 47.17
N ASN A 14 23.73 -13.09 47.88
CA ASN A 14 22.84 -12.36 48.78
C ASN A 14 22.03 -11.21 48.13
N ARG A 15 21.78 -11.23 46.82
CA ARG A 15 20.96 -10.22 46.14
C ARG A 15 19.51 -10.64 46.04
N PRO A 16 18.55 -9.72 46.33
CA PRO A 16 17.14 -9.98 46.07
C PRO A 16 16.85 -10.01 44.58
N VAL A 17 16.07 -10.99 44.16
CA VAL A 17 15.61 -11.18 42.76
C VAL A 17 14.09 -11.31 42.72
N ARG A 18 13.50 -10.96 41.60
CA ARG A 18 12.08 -11.16 41.32
C ARG A 18 11.87 -12.38 40.49
N GLN A 19 10.67 -12.92 40.49
CA GLN A 19 10.28 -13.96 39.55
C GLN A 19 10.52 -13.47 38.10
N GLY A 20 11.20 -14.31 37.27
CA GLY A 20 11.57 -13.99 35.90
C GLY A 20 12.92 -13.29 35.73
N ASP A 21 13.61 -12.88 36.82
CA ASP A 21 14.96 -12.30 36.72
C ASP A 21 15.96 -13.35 36.21
N TRP A 22 16.85 -12.94 35.34
CA TRP A 22 17.93 -13.78 34.82
C TRP A 22 19.03 -13.92 35.85
N LEU A 23 19.38 -15.15 36.20
CA LEU A 23 20.37 -15.45 37.22
C LEU A 23 21.77 -15.74 36.62
N ALA A 24 21.80 -16.59 35.62
CA ALA A 24 23.02 -16.97 34.94
C ALA A 24 22.71 -17.46 33.52
N VAL A 25 23.72 -17.44 32.64
CA VAL A 25 23.66 -18.00 31.30
C VAL A 25 24.70 -19.10 31.17
N ILE A 26 24.26 -20.25 30.64
CA ILE A 26 25.10 -21.42 30.39
C ILE A 26 25.84 -21.19 29.06
N GLU A 27 27.04 -21.79 28.93
CA GLU A 27 27.88 -21.68 27.73
C GLU A 27 27.11 -22.02 26.45
N ASN A 28 27.06 -21.06 25.55
CA ASN A 28 26.39 -21.15 24.27
C ASN A 28 27.06 -20.22 23.23
N HIS A 29 26.59 -20.24 21.98
CA HIS A 29 27.17 -19.46 20.89
C HIS A 29 26.66 -18.03 20.75
N ALA A 30 25.67 -17.61 21.57
CA ALA A 30 25.16 -16.25 21.55
C ALA A 30 25.92 -15.36 22.55
N ASP A 31 26.08 -14.10 22.21
CA ASP A 31 26.48 -13.06 23.14
C ASP A 31 25.30 -12.72 24.05
N THR A 32 25.52 -12.77 25.38
CA THR A 32 24.45 -12.56 26.36
C THR A 32 23.92 -11.13 26.34
N ASP A 33 24.79 -10.13 26.18
CA ASP A 33 24.40 -8.72 26.13
C ASP A 33 23.56 -8.42 24.88
N ASP A 34 23.94 -9.01 23.75
CA ASP A 34 23.18 -8.90 22.49
C ASP A 34 21.80 -9.54 22.62
N ALA A 35 21.69 -10.71 23.26
CA ALA A 35 20.41 -11.38 23.49
C ALA A 35 19.50 -10.56 24.44
N ILE A 36 20.03 -10.01 25.53
CA ILE A 36 19.29 -9.14 26.45
C ILE A 36 18.86 -7.84 25.76
N TYR A 37 19.74 -7.27 24.93
CA TYR A 37 19.39 -6.08 24.15
C TYR A 37 18.22 -6.33 23.21
N LEU A 38 18.30 -7.43 22.45
CA LEU A 38 17.27 -7.82 21.49
C LEU A 38 15.91 -8.05 22.18
N ASP A 39 15.91 -8.73 23.32
CA ASP A 39 14.69 -8.97 24.13
C ASP A 39 14.01 -7.63 24.51
N LYS A 40 14.78 -6.70 25.07
CA LYS A 40 14.29 -5.37 25.43
C LYS A 40 13.85 -4.54 24.21
N ALA A 41 14.53 -4.67 23.09
CA ALA A 41 14.18 -3.96 21.85
C ALA A 41 12.82 -4.43 21.30
N LEU A 42 12.58 -5.75 21.31
CA LEU A 42 11.32 -6.35 20.87
C LEU A 42 10.14 -6.04 21.80
N GLU A 43 10.38 -6.01 23.13
CA GLU A 43 9.36 -5.63 24.09
C GLU A 43 8.93 -4.17 23.93
N ARG A 44 9.89 -3.25 23.74
CA ARG A 44 9.62 -1.80 23.63
C ARG A 44 8.97 -1.38 22.31
N SER A 45 9.39 -1.99 21.21
CA SER A 45 8.91 -1.62 19.87
C SER A 45 7.55 -2.21 19.51
N GLY A 46 7.12 -3.26 20.20
CA GLY A 46 5.85 -3.94 19.90
C GLY A 46 5.80 -4.39 18.44
N SER A 47 4.72 -4.04 17.74
CA SER A 47 4.52 -4.32 16.30
C SER A 47 4.73 -3.08 15.41
N ASP A 48 5.21 -1.97 15.98
CA ASP A 48 5.42 -0.74 15.22
C ASP A 48 6.73 -0.79 14.42
N VAL A 49 6.61 -0.65 13.09
CA VAL A 49 7.73 -0.76 12.14
C VAL A 49 8.81 0.29 12.41
N ASP A 50 8.40 1.54 12.67
CA ASP A 50 9.35 2.64 12.84
C ASP A 50 10.13 2.53 14.16
N SER A 51 9.45 2.09 15.22
CA SER A 51 10.07 1.82 16.51
C SER A 51 11.03 0.63 16.44
N LEU A 52 10.64 -0.42 15.69
CA LEU A 52 11.47 -1.60 15.50
C LEU A 52 12.69 -1.29 14.65
N ASP A 53 12.53 -0.53 13.56
CA ASP A 53 13.64 -0.11 12.71
C ASP A 53 14.66 0.74 13.49
N LYS A 54 14.20 1.74 14.23
CA LYS A 54 15.07 2.56 15.10
C LYS A 54 15.80 1.75 16.17
N ALA A 55 15.13 0.74 16.74
CA ALA A 55 15.74 -0.10 17.75
C ALA A 55 16.80 -1.03 17.17
N LEU A 56 16.57 -1.61 15.98
CA LEU A 56 17.46 -2.58 15.36
C LEU A 56 18.51 -1.97 14.44
N SER A 57 18.26 -0.80 13.82
CA SER A 57 19.22 -0.12 12.95
C SER A 57 20.54 0.28 13.64
N LYS A 58 20.50 0.46 14.95
CA LYS A 58 21.66 0.84 15.75
C LYS A 58 22.66 -0.30 15.92
N TYR A 59 22.24 -1.58 15.78
CA TYR A 59 23.05 -2.77 16.01
C TYR A 59 22.82 -3.78 14.88
N LYS A 60 23.47 -3.54 13.72
CA LYS A 60 23.36 -4.42 12.55
C LYS A 60 24.00 -5.81 12.72
N GLU A 61 24.92 -5.97 13.65
CA GLU A 61 25.72 -7.18 13.81
C GLU A 61 25.62 -7.72 15.24
N LEU A 62 24.42 -8.20 15.62
CA LEU A 62 24.25 -8.96 16.87
C LEU A 62 24.75 -10.39 16.67
N SER A 63 25.48 -10.92 17.66
CA SER A 63 25.91 -12.32 17.71
C SER A 63 24.91 -13.14 18.52
N LEU A 64 24.00 -13.81 17.83
CA LEU A 64 22.83 -14.44 18.46
C LEU A 64 22.84 -15.99 18.40
N GLY A 65 23.92 -16.60 17.92
CA GLY A 65 24.05 -18.06 17.88
C GLY A 65 22.85 -18.73 17.18
N ASP A 66 22.15 -19.63 17.89
CA ASP A 66 21.01 -20.38 17.35
C ASP A 66 19.84 -19.47 16.89
N MET A 67 19.72 -18.26 17.43
CA MET A 67 18.69 -17.28 17.07
C MET A 67 19.04 -16.45 15.83
N GLN A 68 20.28 -16.55 15.30
CA GLN A 68 20.77 -15.70 14.22
C GLN A 68 19.92 -15.77 12.96
N ALA A 69 19.46 -16.95 12.58
CA ALA A 69 18.64 -17.16 11.37
C ALA A 69 17.28 -16.45 11.50
N ALA A 70 16.62 -16.58 12.65
CA ALA A 70 15.34 -15.92 12.91
C ALA A 70 15.49 -14.39 12.97
N TYR A 71 16.57 -13.89 13.56
CA TYR A 71 16.90 -12.46 13.57
C TYR A 71 17.15 -11.91 12.16
N SER A 72 17.90 -12.62 11.33
CA SER A 72 18.12 -12.21 9.94
C SER A 72 16.82 -12.20 9.13
N GLY A 73 15.93 -13.15 9.39
CA GLY A 73 14.58 -13.17 8.81
C GLY A 73 13.75 -11.93 9.19
N LEU A 74 13.79 -11.54 10.47
CA LEU A 74 13.13 -10.34 10.93
C LEU A 74 13.69 -9.06 10.29
N LEU A 75 15.02 -8.94 10.20
CA LEU A 75 15.66 -7.79 9.54
C LEU A 75 15.27 -7.71 8.06
N SER A 76 15.24 -8.84 7.36
CA SER A 76 14.83 -8.89 5.95
C SER A 76 13.40 -8.41 5.76
N ALA A 77 12.45 -8.90 6.57
CA ALA A 77 11.05 -8.49 6.52
C ALA A 77 10.87 -7.01 6.90
N LEU A 78 11.62 -6.53 7.90
CA LEU A 78 11.62 -5.13 8.30
C LEU A 78 12.14 -4.21 7.17
N HIS A 79 13.27 -4.54 6.57
CA HIS A 79 13.81 -3.78 5.45
C HIS A 79 12.86 -3.76 4.25
N ALA A 80 12.14 -4.86 3.97
CA ALA A 80 11.11 -4.89 2.94
C ALA A 80 9.98 -3.88 3.22
N CYS A 81 9.53 -3.77 4.48
CA CYS A 81 8.53 -2.79 4.89
C CYS A 81 9.04 -1.34 4.75
N VAL A 82 10.27 -1.07 5.19
CA VAL A 82 10.89 0.27 5.11
C VAL A 82 11.07 0.69 3.65
N ASN A 83 11.69 -0.15 2.83
CA ASN A 83 11.91 0.11 1.40
C ASN A 83 10.60 0.34 0.65
N TYR A 84 9.55 -0.42 0.97
CA TYR A 84 8.23 -0.23 0.36
C TYR A 84 7.66 1.18 0.62
N ARG A 85 7.87 1.71 1.83
CA ARG A 85 7.45 3.07 2.19
C ARG A 85 8.31 4.14 1.53
N GLU A 86 9.64 3.96 1.51
CA GLU A 86 10.58 4.93 0.95
C GLU A 86 10.44 5.11 -0.57
N ILE A 87 10.16 4.04 -1.31
CA ILE A 87 9.98 4.09 -2.77
C ILE A 87 8.74 4.90 -3.15
N ASP A 88 7.71 4.94 -2.31
CA ASP A 88 6.45 5.69 -2.51
C ASP A 88 5.80 5.49 -3.91
N TYR A 89 6.00 4.31 -4.51
CA TYR A 89 5.57 3.99 -5.87
C TYR A 89 4.06 4.16 -6.07
N TYR A 90 3.26 3.51 -5.21
CA TYR A 90 1.80 3.50 -5.36
C TYR A 90 1.18 4.89 -5.22
N PRO A 91 1.49 5.69 -4.20
CA PRO A 91 0.98 7.05 -4.08
C PRO A 91 1.30 7.94 -5.28
N GLN A 92 2.54 7.88 -5.80
CA GLN A 92 2.94 8.64 -6.99
C GLN A 92 2.18 8.20 -8.24
N LYS A 93 2.07 6.89 -8.47
CA LYS A 93 1.32 6.33 -9.60
C LYS A 93 -0.15 6.69 -9.53
N MET A 94 -0.78 6.55 -8.37
CA MET A 94 -2.19 6.93 -8.13
C MET A 94 -2.41 8.43 -8.33
N ALA A 95 -1.50 9.28 -7.89
CA ALA A 95 -1.56 10.73 -8.12
C ALA A 95 -1.51 11.07 -9.61
N SER A 96 -0.65 10.39 -10.38
CA SER A 96 -0.57 10.53 -11.83
C SER A 96 -1.88 10.15 -12.52
N ILE A 97 -2.47 9.00 -12.17
CA ILE A 97 -3.76 8.55 -12.73
C ILE A 97 -4.88 9.53 -12.37
N ARG A 98 -4.96 10.00 -11.12
CA ARG A 98 -5.95 11.01 -10.72
C ARG A 98 -5.83 12.30 -11.53
N LYS A 99 -4.60 12.73 -11.83
CA LYS A 99 -4.37 13.90 -12.69
C LYS A 99 -4.86 13.65 -14.12
N GLN A 100 -4.64 12.46 -14.69
CA GLN A 100 -5.17 12.09 -16.00
C GLN A 100 -6.71 12.08 -16.00
N ILE A 101 -7.34 11.49 -14.99
CA ILE A 101 -8.80 11.49 -14.85
C ILE A 101 -9.35 12.93 -14.82
N ALA A 102 -8.70 13.83 -14.07
CA ALA A 102 -9.12 15.22 -14.01
C ALA A 102 -9.02 15.92 -15.37
N LEU A 103 -7.97 15.67 -16.15
CA LEU A 103 -7.80 16.20 -17.52
C LEU A 103 -8.86 15.65 -18.47
N TYR A 104 -9.13 14.35 -18.45
CA TYR A 104 -10.18 13.75 -19.28
C TYR A 104 -11.57 14.28 -18.89
N LYS A 105 -11.87 14.46 -17.61
CA LYS A 105 -13.13 15.05 -17.14
C LYS A 105 -13.28 16.51 -17.58
N ALA A 106 -12.21 17.29 -17.57
CA ALA A 106 -12.22 18.65 -18.09
C ALA A 106 -12.51 18.69 -19.59
N TYR A 107 -11.85 17.81 -20.35
CA TYR A 107 -12.08 17.69 -21.79
C TYR A 107 -13.48 17.17 -22.12
N TYR A 108 -13.98 16.21 -21.38
CA TYR A 108 -15.37 15.74 -21.50
C TYR A 108 -16.39 16.88 -21.29
N ASN A 109 -16.20 17.69 -20.26
CA ASN A 109 -17.07 18.83 -19.98
C ASN A 109 -17.06 19.86 -21.12
N GLU A 110 -15.92 20.09 -21.77
CA GLU A 110 -15.83 20.97 -22.94
C GLU A 110 -16.54 20.36 -24.15
N THR A 111 -16.34 19.07 -24.41
CA THR A 111 -17.00 18.34 -25.48
C THR A 111 -18.52 18.31 -25.29
N GLU A 112 -19.01 18.18 -24.05
CA GLU A 112 -20.45 18.26 -23.73
C GLU A 112 -21.01 19.67 -23.98
N ARG A 113 -20.28 20.74 -23.69
CA ARG A 113 -20.68 22.11 -24.05
C ARG A 113 -20.80 22.25 -25.57
N GLN A 114 -19.80 21.77 -26.32
CA GLN A 114 -19.83 21.77 -27.79
C GLN A 114 -21.02 20.95 -28.33
N ARG A 115 -21.26 19.75 -27.79
CA ARG A 115 -22.39 18.89 -28.17
C ARG A 115 -23.73 19.60 -27.95
N LYS A 116 -23.87 20.32 -26.82
CA LYS A 116 -25.07 21.12 -26.53
C LYS A 116 -25.31 22.20 -27.61
N THR A 117 -24.27 22.96 -27.97
CA THR A 117 -24.35 23.99 -29.01
C THR A 117 -24.74 23.37 -30.37
N LEU A 118 -24.13 22.24 -30.75
CA LEU A 118 -24.48 21.52 -31.97
C LEU A 118 -25.92 20.98 -31.96
N SER A 119 -26.42 20.56 -30.80
CA SER A 119 -27.81 20.13 -30.61
C SER A 119 -28.79 21.28 -30.84
N GLU A 120 -28.47 22.47 -30.32
CA GLU A 120 -29.27 23.68 -30.54
C GLU A 120 -29.26 24.07 -32.04
N GLN A 121 -28.11 24.05 -32.69
CA GLN A 121 -27.96 24.30 -34.11
C GLN A 121 -28.76 23.30 -34.93
N PHE A 122 -28.67 22.01 -34.63
CA PHE A 122 -29.47 20.97 -35.30
C PHE A 122 -31.00 21.23 -35.13
N ALA A 123 -31.42 21.60 -33.95
CA ALA A 123 -32.84 21.92 -33.70
C ALA A 123 -33.33 23.12 -34.54
N LEU A 124 -32.48 24.14 -34.73
CA LEU A 124 -32.79 25.29 -35.59
C LEU A 124 -32.86 24.88 -37.05
N THR A 125 -31.86 24.16 -37.56
CA THR A 125 -31.80 23.69 -38.95
C THR A 125 -32.96 22.74 -39.27
N ARG A 126 -33.33 21.89 -38.30
CA ARG A 126 -34.53 21.01 -38.46
C ARG A 126 -35.81 21.79 -38.58
N ARG A 127 -36.00 22.87 -37.82
CA ARG A 127 -37.14 23.74 -37.92
C ARG A 127 -37.17 24.49 -39.23
N GLN A 128 -36.04 24.96 -39.72
CA GLN A 128 -35.91 25.60 -41.02
C GLN A 128 -36.28 24.62 -42.16
N TYR A 129 -35.69 23.42 -42.17
CA TYR A 129 -36.01 22.39 -43.17
C TYR A 129 -37.51 22.03 -43.16
N ALA A 130 -38.16 21.96 -42.01
CA ALA A 130 -39.60 21.70 -41.92
C ALA A 130 -40.45 22.82 -42.58
N ARG A 131 -40.04 24.09 -42.43
CA ARG A 131 -40.69 25.22 -43.12
C ARG A 131 -40.49 25.18 -44.60
N ASP A 132 -39.21 24.92 -45.04
CA ASP A 132 -38.84 24.88 -46.44
C ASP A 132 -39.52 23.69 -47.15
N SER A 133 -39.67 22.56 -46.48
CA SER A 133 -40.45 21.43 -47.01
C SER A 133 -41.93 21.75 -47.23
N LEU A 134 -42.53 22.56 -46.32
CA LEU A 134 -43.89 23.02 -46.53
C LEU A 134 -44.00 24.00 -47.70
N LEU A 135 -43.04 24.91 -47.85
CA LEU A 135 -42.99 25.86 -48.96
C LEU A 135 -42.80 25.13 -50.31
N TYR A 136 -41.95 24.12 -50.33
CA TYR A 136 -41.73 23.28 -51.50
C TYR A 136 -42.97 22.53 -51.89
N SER A 137 -43.72 21.94 -50.95
CA SER A 137 -45.00 21.27 -51.22
C SER A 137 -46.07 22.18 -51.81
N ARG A 138 -45.92 23.50 -51.55
CA ARG A 138 -46.80 24.53 -52.13
C ARG A 138 -46.23 25.18 -53.43
N SER A 139 -45.14 24.62 -53.98
CA SER A 139 -44.45 25.14 -55.14
C SER A 139 -43.95 26.59 -55.02
N VAL A 140 -43.62 27.02 -53.76
CA VAL A 140 -43.15 28.38 -53.49
C VAL A 140 -41.62 28.45 -53.63
N ILE A 141 -40.89 27.36 -53.36
CA ILE A 141 -39.47 27.23 -53.54
C ILE A 141 -39.11 26.16 -54.57
N SER A 142 -37.91 26.27 -55.15
CA SER A 142 -37.37 25.31 -56.10
C SER A 142 -36.91 24.00 -55.44
N SER A 143 -36.79 22.91 -56.26
CA SER A 143 -36.19 21.65 -55.80
C SER A 143 -34.75 21.84 -55.30
N TYR A 144 -33.97 22.70 -55.94
CA TYR A 144 -32.61 23.02 -55.53
C TYR A 144 -32.54 23.65 -54.13
N GLU A 145 -33.42 24.61 -53.81
CA GLU A 145 -33.51 25.21 -52.49
C GLU A 145 -33.92 24.21 -51.41
N HIS A 146 -34.88 23.33 -51.71
CA HIS A 146 -35.28 22.24 -50.82
C HIS A 146 -34.15 21.22 -50.56
N GLU A 147 -33.41 20.81 -51.62
CA GLU A 147 -32.27 19.91 -51.51
C GLU A 147 -31.14 20.54 -50.72
N THR A 148 -30.89 21.84 -50.88
CA THR A 148 -29.87 22.60 -50.11
C THR A 148 -30.26 22.64 -48.61
N ALA A 149 -31.53 22.88 -48.30
CA ALA A 149 -32.00 22.83 -46.91
C ALA A 149 -31.86 21.42 -46.32
N ARG A 150 -32.12 20.37 -47.10
CA ARG A 150 -31.93 18.98 -46.67
C ARG A 150 -30.45 18.65 -46.42
N ALA A 151 -29.53 19.09 -47.30
CA ALA A 151 -28.11 18.91 -47.12
C ALA A 151 -27.61 19.59 -45.84
N SER A 152 -28.08 20.80 -45.54
CA SER A 152 -27.75 21.53 -44.32
C SER A 152 -28.25 20.79 -43.05
N LEU A 153 -29.45 20.20 -43.11
CA LEU A 153 -29.96 19.37 -42.02
C LEU A 153 -29.10 18.15 -41.77
N LEU A 154 -28.72 17.42 -42.84
CA LEU A 154 -27.87 16.24 -42.74
C LEU A 154 -26.49 16.59 -42.18
N GLN A 155 -25.92 17.70 -42.62
CA GLN A 155 -24.62 18.18 -42.14
C GLN A 155 -24.65 18.53 -40.64
N SER A 156 -25.68 19.24 -40.19
CA SER A 156 -25.81 19.59 -38.78
C SER A 156 -26.06 18.36 -37.91
N ARG A 157 -26.82 17.37 -38.39
CA ARG A 157 -27.00 16.08 -37.73
C ARG A 157 -25.69 15.31 -37.61
N TYR A 158 -24.92 15.22 -38.71
CA TYR A 158 -23.61 14.55 -38.69
C TYR A 158 -22.64 15.16 -37.67
N SER A 159 -22.60 16.50 -37.60
CA SER A 159 -21.76 17.20 -36.62
C SER A 159 -22.18 16.89 -35.19
N LEU A 160 -23.48 16.82 -34.90
CA LEU A 160 -23.97 16.45 -33.57
C LEU A 160 -23.65 15.00 -33.20
N GLU A 161 -23.82 14.07 -34.16
CA GLU A 161 -23.52 12.65 -33.98
C GLU A 161 -22.02 12.46 -33.72
N GLY A 162 -21.15 13.18 -34.43
CA GLY A 162 -19.70 13.16 -34.22
C GLY A 162 -19.29 13.66 -32.81
N ALA A 163 -19.87 14.78 -32.38
CA ALA A 163 -19.62 15.30 -31.03
C ALA A 163 -20.13 14.35 -29.92
N SER A 164 -21.28 13.69 -30.17
CA SER A 164 -21.84 12.70 -29.25
C SER A 164 -20.96 11.46 -29.13
N ALA A 165 -20.42 10.96 -30.25
CA ALA A 165 -19.47 9.85 -30.27
C ALA A 165 -18.17 10.21 -29.54
N SER A 166 -17.66 11.43 -29.73
CA SER A 166 -16.46 11.93 -29.04
C SER A 166 -16.67 12.00 -27.52
N ALA A 167 -17.82 12.48 -27.07
CA ALA A 167 -18.17 12.53 -25.64
C ALA A 167 -18.25 11.11 -25.04
N GLU A 168 -18.83 10.15 -25.74
CA GLU A 168 -18.94 8.77 -25.28
C GLU A 168 -17.56 8.10 -25.21
N ASN A 169 -16.69 8.30 -26.18
CA ASN A 169 -15.32 7.81 -26.15
C ASN A 169 -14.54 8.35 -24.91
N LEU A 170 -14.71 9.63 -24.60
CA LEU A 170 -14.07 10.21 -23.41
C LEU A 170 -14.64 9.61 -22.13
N ARG A 171 -15.93 9.30 -22.06
CA ARG A 171 -16.55 8.63 -20.92
C ARG A 171 -15.99 7.24 -20.69
N ILE A 172 -15.76 6.48 -21.78
CA ILE A 172 -15.11 5.18 -21.73
C ILE A 172 -13.69 5.31 -21.17
N GLN A 173 -12.89 6.25 -21.72
CA GLN A 173 -11.51 6.48 -21.26
C GLN A 173 -11.44 6.89 -19.77
N ILE A 174 -12.38 7.71 -19.29
CA ILE A 174 -12.49 8.04 -17.88
C ILE A 174 -12.75 6.78 -17.04
N GLY A 175 -13.69 5.93 -17.49
CA GLY A 175 -14.00 4.68 -16.82
C GLY A 175 -12.80 3.73 -16.74
N GLU A 176 -12.03 3.59 -17.81
CA GLU A 176 -10.82 2.79 -17.83
C GLU A 176 -9.76 3.30 -16.84
N GLN A 177 -9.57 4.61 -16.77
CA GLN A 177 -8.63 5.20 -15.80
C GLN A 177 -9.12 5.07 -14.35
N GLU A 178 -10.42 5.20 -14.10
CA GLU A 178 -11.02 4.99 -12.78
C GLU A 178 -10.88 3.53 -12.34
N GLN A 179 -11.05 2.57 -13.26
CA GLN A 179 -10.82 1.16 -13.02
C GLN A 179 -9.33 0.89 -12.67
N SER A 180 -8.41 1.45 -13.46
CA SER A 180 -6.97 1.32 -13.21
C SER A 180 -6.57 1.89 -11.84
N LEU A 181 -7.20 2.98 -11.41
CA LEU A 181 -6.98 3.55 -10.08
C LEU A 181 -7.49 2.63 -8.96
N LEU A 182 -8.64 1.99 -9.16
CA LEU A 182 -9.19 1.01 -8.23
C LEU A 182 -8.28 -0.20 -8.11
N ASP A 183 -7.86 -0.79 -9.24
CA ASP A 183 -6.98 -1.95 -9.28
C ASP A 183 -5.66 -1.68 -8.55
N LEU A 184 -5.05 -0.51 -8.81
CA LEU A 184 -3.83 -0.09 -8.13
C LEU A 184 -4.02 0.14 -6.61
N THR A 185 -5.21 0.58 -6.20
CA THR A 185 -5.56 0.74 -4.78
C THR A 185 -5.66 -0.61 -4.07
N LEU A 186 -6.27 -1.60 -4.74
CA LEU A 186 -6.37 -2.97 -4.23
C LEU A 186 -4.99 -3.62 -4.14
N GLU A 187 -4.20 -3.55 -5.22
CA GLU A 187 -2.82 -4.07 -5.26
C GLU A 187 -1.95 -3.48 -4.14
N ARG A 188 -2.05 -2.17 -3.92
CA ARG A 188 -1.37 -1.51 -2.79
C ARG A 188 -1.78 -2.11 -1.46
N SER A 189 -3.09 -2.28 -1.23
CA SER A 189 -3.62 -2.81 0.04
C SER A 189 -3.17 -4.25 0.28
N GLU A 190 -3.19 -5.09 -0.75
CA GLU A 190 -2.70 -6.46 -0.71
C GLU A 190 -1.20 -6.53 -0.39
N LYS A 191 -0.40 -5.67 -1.03
CA LYS A 191 1.04 -5.62 -0.77
C LYS A 191 1.35 -5.16 0.65
N GLU A 192 0.67 -4.13 1.15
CA GLU A 192 0.80 -3.66 2.53
C GLU A 192 0.40 -4.76 3.54
N PHE A 193 -0.67 -5.48 3.27
CA PHE A 193 -1.11 -6.59 4.11
C PHE A 193 -0.08 -7.72 4.14
N THR A 194 0.42 -8.14 2.98
CA THR A 194 1.44 -9.18 2.85
C THR A 194 2.71 -8.83 3.63
N LEU A 195 3.23 -7.62 3.44
CA LEU A 195 4.44 -7.17 4.14
C LEU A 195 4.26 -7.14 5.65
N ARG A 196 3.10 -6.72 6.14
CA ARG A 196 2.78 -6.74 7.58
C ARG A 196 2.71 -8.17 8.12
N GLN A 197 2.11 -9.10 7.37
CA GLN A 197 2.06 -10.52 7.75
C GLN A 197 3.45 -11.15 7.79
N GLU A 198 4.28 -10.90 6.77
CA GLU A 198 5.66 -11.40 6.73
C GLU A 198 6.46 -10.90 7.93
N LEU A 199 6.36 -9.61 8.25
CA LEU A 199 7.02 -9.02 9.42
C LEU A 199 6.52 -9.63 10.73
N GLN A 200 5.20 -9.80 10.88
CA GLN A 200 4.62 -10.41 12.07
C GLN A 200 5.07 -11.87 12.23
N THR A 201 5.07 -12.64 11.16
CA THR A 201 5.52 -14.03 11.17
C THR A 201 7.00 -14.14 11.53
N ALA A 202 7.85 -13.29 10.94
CA ALA A 202 9.28 -13.27 11.26
C ALA A 202 9.54 -12.87 12.72
N ARG A 203 8.75 -11.92 13.24
CA ARG A 203 8.81 -11.52 14.66
C ARG A 203 8.42 -12.67 15.60
N GLU A 204 7.36 -13.39 15.29
CA GLU A 204 6.92 -14.54 16.08
C GLU A 204 7.96 -15.67 16.05
N GLN A 205 8.57 -15.95 14.90
CA GLN A 205 9.66 -16.91 14.77
C GLN A 205 10.86 -16.53 15.65
N LEU A 206 11.25 -15.26 15.66
CA LEU A 206 12.31 -14.79 16.51
C LEU A 206 11.95 -14.91 17.99
N LEU A 207 10.75 -14.51 18.40
CA LEU A 207 10.30 -14.63 19.79
C LEU A 207 10.28 -16.10 20.27
N ASN A 208 9.85 -17.03 19.40
CA ASN A 208 9.86 -18.46 19.69
C ASN A 208 11.32 -18.96 19.84
N SER A 209 12.22 -18.59 18.93
CA SER A 209 13.64 -18.93 19.00
C SER A 209 14.30 -18.38 20.28
N MET A 210 13.96 -17.14 20.66
CA MET A 210 14.44 -16.53 21.92
C MET A 210 13.90 -17.28 23.14
N ASN A 211 12.65 -17.67 23.16
CA ASN A 211 12.06 -18.45 24.24
C ASN A 211 12.72 -19.83 24.37
N GLU A 212 12.96 -20.52 23.25
CA GLU A 212 13.70 -21.80 23.24
C GLU A 212 15.11 -21.63 23.75
N TRP A 213 15.83 -20.58 23.30
CA TRP A 213 17.16 -20.24 23.78
C TRP A 213 17.16 -19.95 25.29
N ARG A 214 16.19 -19.17 25.77
CA ARG A 214 16.03 -18.84 27.20
C ARG A 214 15.79 -20.07 28.07
N LEU A 215 14.91 -20.99 27.61
CA LEU A 215 14.63 -22.24 28.32
C LEU A 215 15.83 -23.19 28.34
N ARG A 216 16.67 -23.15 27.31
CA ARG A 216 17.81 -24.06 27.17
C ARG A 216 19.06 -23.56 27.89
N TYR A 217 19.30 -22.26 27.85
CA TYR A 217 20.58 -21.69 28.30
C TYR A 217 20.48 -20.69 29.45
N CYS A 218 19.32 -20.21 29.83
CA CYS A 218 19.17 -19.22 30.90
C CYS A 218 18.63 -19.87 32.19
N LEU A 219 19.30 -19.64 33.29
CA LEU A 219 18.77 -19.89 34.62
C LEU A 219 17.95 -18.67 35.03
N ILE A 220 16.66 -18.86 35.23
CA ILE A 220 15.70 -17.80 35.57
C ILE A 220 15.14 -18.05 36.95
N ALA A 221 14.94 -17.00 37.75
CA ALA A 221 14.37 -17.10 39.08
C ALA A 221 12.89 -17.57 38.98
N PRO A 222 12.54 -18.77 39.51
CA PRO A 222 11.17 -19.28 39.45
C PRO A 222 10.20 -18.54 40.39
N VAL A 223 10.76 -17.93 41.45
CA VAL A 223 10.03 -17.13 42.43
C VAL A 223 10.92 -15.97 42.93
N GLY A 224 10.29 -14.92 43.47
CA GLY A 224 11.02 -13.85 44.13
C GLY A 224 11.69 -14.35 45.42
N GLY A 225 12.93 -13.92 45.65
CA GLY A 225 13.71 -14.35 46.83
C GLY A 225 15.09 -13.72 46.88
N VAL A 226 15.98 -14.31 47.67
CA VAL A 226 17.40 -13.94 47.74
C VAL A 226 18.24 -15.09 47.20
N VAL A 227 19.14 -14.79 46.27
CA VAL A 227 20.06 -15.77 45.68
C VAL A 227 21.25 -15.93 46.62
N THR A 228 21.53 -17.18 47.09
CA THR A 228 22.71 -17.50 47.86
C THR A 228 23.51 -18.56 47.12
N PHE A 229 24.83 -18.36 47.04
CA PHE A 229 25.71 -19.37 46.45
C PHE A 229 26.19 -20.34 47.51
N THR A 230 25.96 -21.61 47.32
CA THR A 230 26.59 -22.67 48.11
C THR A 230 27.96 -23.02 47.51
N LYS A 231 28.97 -23.09 48.38
CA LYS A 231 30.32 -23.52 47.96
C LYS A 231 30.33 -24.99 47.59
#